data_9e0e0db9398f9870f7ed66c7cd04441e
#
_entry.id   9e0e0db9398f9870f7ed66c7cd04441e
#
_cell.length_a   1.000
_cell.length_b   1.000
_cell.length_c   1.000
_cell.angle_alpha   90.00
_cell.angle_beta   90.00
_cell.angle_gamma   90.00
#
_symmetry.space_group_name_H-M   'P 1'
#
loop_
_entity.id
_entity.type
_entity.pdbx_description
1 polymer ?
#
loop_
_entity_poly.entity_id
_entity_poly.type
_entity_poly.pdbx_seq_one_letter_code
_entity_poly.pdbx_strand_id
1 'polypeptide(L)'
;MNKIHTLADRIGITLTPMQETVADRLLHTDRNVVVLSPTGSGKTFAYLLPLVAMIDATRQEVQAVVVVPGRELALQSQQVLETMRTGLRSMAVYGGRPTMEEHRKMREVRPQVVFGTPGRLNDHIDKGNLEAETVGMLVIDEYDKCLEMGFQAEMSRLVASLPAVRRKVLLSATRAEEVPAFMRNALKGAPEVVDFLPDDEVVSDRVLINKVRSEERDKLPALLQLLCQLGEGKTVVFLNYRDAVGRVADYLAEAGFDVSSLHGGLDQREREQAVYRFANGSANVLVSTDLASRGLDIPDISHIIHYHLPETEEAYIHRTGRTARWDKQGATFFLLGPEEELPAYVEAEIHDYQLDGGQHPVPRATMATLYIGKGKKDKVSKGDIVGFLCKKGGLKATEIGRIDVMQRYAYAAVAKSKLSAVLKMTSGEKIKGIRTVVEEIK
;
A
#
# COMPACT_ATOMS: atom_id res chain seq x y z
N MET A 1 10.99 18.15 -19.49
CA MET A 1 9.89 18.64 -18.62
C MET A 1 8.52 18.74 -19.31
N ASN A 2 8.35 19.33 -20.53
CA ASN A 2 7.01 19.47 -21.15
C ASN A 2 6.17 18.17 -21.20
N LYS A 3 6.79 17.01 -21.53
CA LYS A 3 6.06 15.72 -21.51
C LYS A 3 5.55 15.33 -20.12
N ILE A 4 6.29 15.68 -19.06
CA ILE A 4 5.92 15.38 -17.68
C ILE A 4 4.71 16.22 -17.26
N HIS A 5 4.74 17.53 -17.50
CA HIS A 5 3.61 18.42 -17.20
C HIS A 5 2.35 17.99 -17.98
N THR A 6 2.47 17.71 -19.29
CA THR A 6 1.34 17.22 -20.09
C THR A 6 0.78 15.91 -19.52
N LEU A 7 1.63 15.01 -19.00
CA LEU A 7 1.20 13.77 -18.40
C LEU A 7 0.50 14.01 -17.04
N ALA A 8 1.06 14.90 -16.21
CA ALA A 8 0.48 15.29 -14.93
C ALA A 8 -0.90 15.94 -15.11
N ASP A 9 -1.03 16.90 -16.04
CA ASP A 9 -2.30 17.54 -16.38
C ASP A 9 -3.36 16.53 -16.83
N ARG A 10 -2.96 15.56 -17.66
CA ARG A 10 -3.87 14.52 -18.16
C ARG A 10 -4.45 13.63 -17.05
N ILE A 11 -3.71 13.41 -15.98
CA ILE A 11 -4.15 12.62 -14.83
C ILE A 11 -4.68 13.49 -13.68
N GLY A 12 -4.70 14.81 -13.86
CA GLY A 12 -5.27 15.78 -12.91
C GLY A 12 -4.46 15.98 -11.63
N ILE A 13 -3.13 15.86 -11.71
CA ILE A 13 -2.24 16.11 -10.56
C ILE A 13 -1.38 17.35 -10.78
N THR A 14 -1.13 18.07 -9.70
CA THR A 14 -0.11 19.11 -9.63
C THR A 14 1.18 18.51 -9.09
N LEU A 15 2.29 18.74 -9.78
CA LEU A 15 3.59 18.21 -9.34
C LEU A 15 4.06 18.92 -8.07
N THR A 16 4.60 18.14 -7.15
CA THR A 16 5.31 18.68 -5.99
C THR A 16 6.73 19.09 -6.35
N PRO A 17 7.39 19.98 -5.60
CA PRO A 17 8.79 20.36 -5.83
C PRO A 17 9.73 19.15 -5.90
N MET A 18 9.50 18.13 -5.06
CA MET A 18 10.26 16.87 -5.08
C MET A 18 10.08 16.13 -6.41
N GLN A 19 8.85 16.00 -6.90
CA GLN A 19 8.56 15.31 -8.16
C GLN A 19 9.16 16.05 -9.35
N GLU A 20 9.12 17.38 -9.37
CA GLU A 20 9.75 18.20 -10.42
C GLU A 20 11.27 18.03 -10.41
N THR A 21 11.89 18.11 -9.22
CA THR A 21 13.34 17.93 -9.08
C THR A 21 13.80 16.56 -9.54
N VAL A 22 13.11 15.49 -9.10
CA VAL A 22 13.44 14.10 -9.49
C VAL A 22 13.26 13.92 -10.99
N ALA A 23 12.17 14.43 -11.56
CA ALA A 23 11.93 14.34 -13.01
C ALA A 23 12.99 15.08 -13.81
N ASP A 24 13.40 16.27 -13.38
CA ASP A 24 14.46 17.04 -14.02
C ASP A 24 15.79 16.29 -14.00
N ARG A 25 16.19 15.74 -12.84
CA ARG A 25 17.41 14.95 -12.72
C ARG A 25 17.40 13.71 -13.61
N LEU A 26 16.30 12.98 -13.62
CA LEU A 26 16.18 11.76 -14.41
C LEU A 26 16.13 12.01 -15.93
N LEU A 27 15.66 13.17 -16.37
CA LEU A 27 15.58 13.48 -17.81
C LEU A 27 16.84 14.13 -18.36
N HIS A 28 17.57 14.88 -17.55
CA HIS A 28 18.64 15.74 -18.05
C HIS A 28 20.05 15.32 -17.61
N THR A 29 20.17 14.31 -16.71
CA THR A 29 21.47 13.78 -16.31
C THR A 29 21.56 12.28 -16.53
N ASP A 30 22.76 11.74 -16.75
CA ASP A 30 23.01 10.30 -16.82
C ASP A 30 23.44 9.70 -15.46
N ARG A 31 23.32 10.47 -14.39
CA ARG A 31 23.70 10.04 -13.06
C ARG A 31 22.61 9.16 -12.43
N ASN A 32 23.03 8.30 -11.53
CA ASN A 32 22.11 7.61 -10.64
C ASN A 32 21.54 8.61 -9.62
N VAL A 33 20.30 8.40 -9.18
CA VAL A 33 19.59 9.32 -8.31
C VAL A 33 19.15 8.60 -7.02
N VAL A 34 19.44 9.21 -5.89
CA VAL A 34 18.89 8.81 -4.58
C VAL A 34 17.86 9.85 -4.15
N VAL A 35 16.65 9.41 -3.90
CA VAL A 35 15.53 10.26 -3.47
C VAL A 35 15.21 9.95 -2.02
N LEU A 36 15.41 10.92 -1.17
CA LEU A 36 15.04 10.87 0.24
C LEU A 36 13.80 11.74 0.45
N SER A 37 12.69 11.13 0.84
CA SER A 37 11.44 11.87 1.01
C SER A 37 10.47 11.08 1.88
N PRO A 38 9.66 11.74 2.74
CA PRO A 38 8.76 11.08 3.67
C PRO A 38 7.79 10.12 3.00
N THR A 39 7.23 9.19 3.77
CA THR A 39 6.13 8.33 3.30
C THR A 39 4.94 9.20 2.91
N GLY A 40 4.28 8.87 1.78
CA GLY A 40 3.12 9.63 1.31
C GLY A 40 3.44 10.92 0.54
N SER A 41 4.71 11.28 0.33
CA SER A 41 5.13 12.45 -0.45
C SER A 41 4.89 12.36 -1.97
N GLY A 42 4.42 11.20 -2.46
CA GLY A 42 4.22 10.97 -3.89
C GLY A 42 5.45 10.46 -4.63
N LYS A 43 6.36 9.74 -3.93
CA LYS A 43 7.56 9.10 -4.52
C LYS A 43 7.26 8.27 -5.76
N THR A 44 6.13 7.55 -5.77
CA THR A 44 5.73 6.71 -6.91
C THR A 44 5.57 7.54 -8.19
N PHE A 45 4.93 8.69 -8.14
CA PHE A 45 4.84 9.59 -9.29
C PHE A 45 6.20 10.21 -9.65
N ALA A 46 7.05 10.48 -8.67
CA ALA A 46 8.36 11.08 -8.90
C ALA A 46 9.23 10.25 -9.85
N TYR A 47 9.20 8.92 -9.75
CA TYR A 47 9.95 8.07 -10.68
C TYR A 47 9.11 7.59 -11.86
N LEU A 48 7.80 7.37 -11.73
CA LEU A 48 6.98 6.85 -12.84
C LEU A 48 6.81 7.86 -13.97
N LEU A 49 6.63 9.14 -13.67
CA LEU A 49 6.47 10.17 -14.69
C LEU A 49 7.68 10.25 -15.64
N PRO A 50 8.93 10.42 -15.15
CA PRO A 50 10.10 10.40 -16.03
C PRO A 50 10.35 9.03 -16.65
N LEU A 51 10.11 7.92 -15.95
CA LEU A 51 10.22 6.58 -16.51
C LEU A 51 9.34 6.41 -17.74
N VAL A 52 8.07 6.82 -17.68
CA VAL A 52 7.14 6.79 -18.83
C VAL A 52 7.64 7.63 -19.99
N ALA A 53 8.25 8.79 -19.73
CA ALA A 53 8.79 9.65 -20.77
C ALA A 53 10.02 9.05 -21.49
N MET A 54 10.73 8.13 -20.82
CA MET A 54 11.98 7.50 -21.29
C MET A 54 11.78 6.15 -21.99
N ILE A 55 10.65 5.46 -21.71
CA ILE A 55 10.36 4.15 -22.29
C ILE A 55 9.84 4.29 -23.71
N ASP A 56 10.35 3.44 -24.59
CA ASP A 56 9.83 3.26 -25.94
C ASP A 56 8.65 2.28 -25.93
N ALA A 57 7.44 2.80 -26.12
CA ALA A 57 6.21 2.01 -26.12
C ALA A 57 6.10 1.01 -27.29
N THR A 58 6.91 1.17 -28.35
CA THR A 58 6.89 0.29 -29.54
C THR A 58 7.62 -1.02 -29.30
N ARG A 59 8.60 -1.04 -28.40
CA ARG A 59 9.37 -2.24 -28.03
C ARG A 59 8.52 -3.21 -27.21
N GLN A 60 8.75 -4.51 -27.43
CA GLN A 60 7.97 -5.58 -26.77
C GLN A 60 8.77 -6.32 -25.69
N GLU A 61 9.71 -5.65 -25.07
CA GLU A 61 10.63 -6.20 -24.07
C GLU A 61 10.62 -5.33 -22.80
N VAL A 62 11.12 -5.89 -21.73
CA VAL A 62 11.22 -5.19 -20.43
C VAL A 62 12.35 -4.15 -20.53
N GLN A 63 12.02 -2.87 -20.36
CA GLN A 63 12.97 -1.76 -20.40
C GLN A 63 13.25 -1.19 -19.01
N ALA A 64 12.32 -1.38 -18.06
CA ALA A 64 12.49 -0.94 -16.68
C ALA A 64 12.01 -1.99 -15.69
N VAL A 65 12.79 -2.15 -14.62
CA VAL A 65 12.45 -2.98 -13.47
C VAL A 65 12.32 -2.07 -12.24
N VAL A 66 11.21 -2.24 -11.52
CA VAL A 66 10.94 -1.55 -10.26
C VAL A 66 10.90 -2.58 -9.15
N VAL A 67 11.88 -2.53 -8.27
CA VAL A 67 11.98 -3.38 -7.08
C VAL A 67 11.20 -2.75 -5.94
N VAL A 68 10.43 -3.57 -5.24
CA VAL A 68 9.64 -3.15 -4.08
C VAL A 68 9.72 -4.21 -2.98
N PRO A 69 9.62 -3.84 -1.69
CA PRO A 69 9.73 -4.79 -0.59
C PRO A 69 8.57 -5.79 -0.51
N GLY A 70 7.38 -5.42 -1.01
CA GLY A 70 6.17 -6.21 -0.82
C GLY A 70 5.28 -6.28 -2.06
N ARG A 71 4.40 -7.28 -2.04
CA ARG A 71 3.43 -7.59 -3.12
C ARG A 71 2.43 -6.47 -3.31
N GLU A 72 1.97 -5.91 -2.20
CA GLU A 72 0.97 -4.85 -2.17
C GLU A 72 1.50 -3.61 -2.88
N LEU A 73 2.74 -3.22 -2.59
CA LEU A 73 3.39 -2.09 -3.26
C LEU A 73 3.62 -2.38 -4.75
N ALA A 74 3.99 -3.62 -5.13
CA ALA A 74 4.11 -3.99 -6.54
C ALA A 74 2.79 -3.79 -7.31
N LEU A 75 1.69 -4.22 -6.71
CA LEU A 75 0.34 -4.07 -7.31
C LEU A 75 -0.10 -2.60 -7.35
N GLN A 76 0.16 -1.84 -6.30
CA GLN A 76 -0.17 -0.41 -6.25
C GLN A 76 0.60 0.38 -7.28
N SER A 77 1.91 0.18 -7.39
CA SER A 77 2.76 0.87 -8.36
C SER A 77 2.36 0.53 -9.80
N GLN A 78 2.02 -0.75 -10.08
CA GLN A 78 1.44 -1.15 -11.36
C GLN A 78 0.12 -0.41 -11.63
N GLN A 79 -0.76 -0.35 -10.65
CA GLN A 79 -2.05 0.31 -10.79
C GLN A 79 -1.90 1.82 -11.04
N VAL A 80 -0.95 2.48 -10.37
CA VAL A 80 -0.63 3.89 -10.61
C VAL A 80 -0.22 4.09 -12.07
N LEU A 81 0.69 3.27 -12.60
CA LEU A 81 1.09 3.34 -14.00
C LEU A 81 -0.10 3.10 -14.96
N GLU A 82 -0.98 2.15 -14.67
CA GLU A 82 -2.20 1.90 -15.47
C GLU A 82 -3.13 3.11 -15.48
N THR A 83 -3.26 3.86 -14.35
CA THR A 83 -4.11 5.08 -14.29
C THR A 83 -3.59 6.20 -15.19
N MET A 84 -2.31 6.24 -15.47
CA MET A 84 -1.71 7.25 -16.36
C MET A 84 -2.11 7.07 -17.83
N ARG A 85 -2.72 5.93 -18.21
CA ARG A 85 -3.21 5.63 -19.58
C ARG A 85 -2.17 5.89 -20.67
N THR A 86 -0.95 5.48 -20.43
CA THR A 86 0.20 5.73 -21.32
C THR A 86 0.29 4.77 -22.49
N GLY A 87 -0.50 3.69 -22.48
CA GLY A 87 -0.40 2.57 -23.44
C GLY A 87 0.72 1.58 -23.13
N LEU A 88 1.57 1.85 -22.14
CA LEU A 88 2.60 0.91 -21.69
C LEU A 88 1.97 -0.31 -21.03
N ARG A 89 2.52 -1.48 -21.33
CA ARG A 89 2.17 -2.72 -20.67
C ARG A 89 3.06 -2.90 -19.45
N SER A 90 2.43 -3.25 -18.33
CA SER A 90 3.15 -3.49 -17.09
C SER A 90 2.68 -4.78 -16.41
N MET A 91 3.52 -5.32 -15.54
CA MET A 91 3.20 -6.51 -14.78
C MET A 91 3.83 -6.45 -13.41
N ALA A 92 3.04 -6.82 -12.36
CA ALA A 92 3.54 -7.05 -11.01
C ALA A 92 3.84 -8.55 -10.82
N VAL A 93 5.06 -8.84 -10.33
CA VAL A 93 5.57 -10.19 -10.07
C VAL A 93 6.01 -10.31 -8.60
N TYR A 94 5.48 -11.30 -7.88
CA TYR A 94 5.73 -11.43 -6.44
C TYR A 94 5.46 -12.85 -5.93
N GLY A 95 6.01 -13.20 -4.77
CA GLY A 95 5.84 -14.51 -4.16
C GLY A 95 4.39 -14.83 -3.77
N GLY A 96 4.09 -16.13 -3.57
CA GLY A 96 2.77 -16.61 -3.15
C GLY A 96 1.77 -16.87 -4.28
N ARG A 97 2.19 -16.76 -5.54
CA ARG A 97 1.41 -17.22 -6.73
C ARG A 97 2.07 -18.41 -7.42
N PRO A 98 1.29 -19.24 -8.11
CA PRO A 98 1.85 -20.31 -8.94
C PRO A 98 2.78 -19.74 -10.01
N THR A 99 4.05 -20.12 -9.95
CA THR A 99 5.12 -19.59 -10.79
C THR A 99 4.85 -19.78 -12.29
N MET A 100 4.33 -20.95 -12.67
CA MET A 100 4.04 -21.28 -14.08
C MET A 100 2.96 -20.37 -14.70
N GLU A 101 1.94 -19.99 -13.94
CA GLU A 101 0.89 -19.06 -14.46
C GLU A 101 1.47 -17.66 -14.66
N GLU A 102 2.33 -17.23 -13.77
CA GLU A 102 3.00 -15.91 -13.84
C GLU A 102 3.97 -15.86 -15.02
N HIS A 103 4.76 -16.92 -15.26
CA HIS A 103 5.67 -17.02 -16.41
C HIS A 103 4.91 -17.02 -17.74
N ARG A 104 3.79 -17.74 -17.82
CA ARG A 104 2.96 -17.71 -19.03
C ARG A 104 2.42 -16.31 -19.28
N LYS A 105 1.94 -15.64 -18.23
CA LYS A 105 1.39 -14.29 -18.32
C LYS A 105 2.45 -13.26 -18.74
N MET A 106 3.70 -13.39 -18.26
CA MET A 106 4.82 -12.53 -18.67
C MET A 106 5.04 -12.60 -20.19
N ARG A 107 5.05 -13.80 -20.75
CA ARG A 107 5.21 -14.02 -22.20
C ARG A 107 4.02 -13.53 -23.03
N GLU A 108 2.80 -13.61 -22.48
CA GLU A 108 1.59 -13.11 -23.16
C GLU A 108 1.50 -11.59 -23.15
N VAL A 109 1.79 -10.95 -22.01
CA VAL A 109 1.68 -9.50 -21.82
C VAL A 109 2.83 -8.75 -22.49
N ARG A 110 4.05 -9.31 -22.47
CA ARG A 110 5.30 -8.67 -22.93
C ARG A 110 5.42 -7.24 -22.36
N PRO A 111 5.53 -7.10 -21.03
CA PRO A 111 5.51 -5.80 -20.38
C PRO A 111 6.79 -5.02 -20.70
N GLN A 112 6.68 -3.69 -20.81
CA GLN A 112 7.83 -2.78 -20.84
C GLN A 112 8.31 -2.44 -19.42
N VAL A 113 7.42 -2.51 -18.43
CA VAL A 113 7.74 -2.21 -17.03
C VAL A 113 7.32 -3.40 -16.15
N VAL A 114 8.24 -3.88 -15.32
CA VAL A 114 7.98 -4.95 -14.35
C VAL A 114 8.19 -4.42 -12.95
N PHE A 115 7.16 -4.55 -12.11
CA PHE A 115 7.23 -4.27 -10.68
C PHE A 115 7.37 -5.59 -9.93
N GLY A 116 8.29 -5.71 -8.99
CA GLY A 116 8.42 -7.00 -8.31
C GLY A 116 9.24 -7.00 -7.03
N THR A 117 9.04 -8.07 -6.26
CA THR A 117 9.90 -8.36 -5.11
C THR A 117 11.23 -8.96 -5.57
N PRO A 118 12.35 -8.71 -4.87
CA PRO A 118 13.70 -9.10 -5.32
C PRO A 118 13.82 -10.57 -5.71
N GLY A 119 13.35 -11.49 -4.86
CA GLY A 119 13.45 -12.93 -5.13
C GLY A 119 12.66 -13.38 -6.38
N ARG A 120 11.48 -12.77 -6.64
CA ARG A 120 10.67 -13.13 -7.81
C ARG A 120 11.23 -12.55 -9.10
N LEU A 121 11.82 -11.37 -9.06
CA LEU A 121 12.52 -10.78 -10.21
C LEU A 121 13.71 -11.65 -10.62
N ASN A 122 14.51 -12.11 -9.64
CA ASN A 122 15.61 -13.06 -9.90
C ASN A 122 15.10 -14.37 -10.54
N ASP A 123 13.98 -14.93 -10.07
CA ASP A 123 13.38 -16.16 -10.64
C ASP A 123 12.97 -15.96 -12.13
N HIS A 124 12.44 -14.79 -12.48
CA HIS A 124 12.09 -14.48 -13.87
C HIS A 124 13.33 -14.31 -14.76
N ILE A 125 14.42 -13.73 -14.26
CA ILE A 125 15.70 -13.64 -14.99
C ILE A 125 16.28 -15.03 -15.19
N ASP A 126 16.39 -15.83 -14.12
CA ASP A 126 16.96 -17.18 -14.16
C ASP A 126 16.26 -18.10 -15.18
N LYS A 127 14.95 -17.92 -15.34
CA LYS A 127 14.12 -18.72 -16.25
C LYS A 127 13.96 -18.11 -17.65
N GLY A 128 14.68 -17.02 -17.94
CA GLY A 128 14.66 -16.34 -19.23
C GLY A 128 13.31 -15.73 -19.61
N ASN A 129 12.45 -15.44 -18.63
CA ASN A 129 11.18 -14.73 -18.90
C ASN A 129 11.35 -13.20 -18.86
N LEU A 130 12.45 -12.72 -18.27
CA LEU A 130 12.89 -11.34 -18.27
C LEU A 130 14.30 -11.31 -18.83
N GLU A 131 14.46 -10.69 -20.00
CA GLU A 131 15.75 -10.54 -20.67
C GLU A 131 16.53 -9.41 -20.00
N ALA A 132 17.60 -9.75 -19.30
CA ALA A 132 18.37 -8.82 -18.48
C ALA A 132 19.06 -7.72 -19.32
N GLU A 133 19.42 -8.05 -20.55
CA GLU A 133 20.11 -7.16 -21.51
C GLU A 133 19.22 -6.05 -22.06
N THR A 134 17.90 -6.16 -21.93
CA THR A 134 16.95 -5.15 -22.41
C THR A 134 16.62 -4.11 -21.36
N VAL A 135 16.93 -4.39 -20.10
CA VAL A 135 16.60 -3.53 -18.94
C VAL A 135 17.59 -2.38 -18.85
N GLY A 136 17.16 -1.19 -19.27
CA GLY A 136 17.96 0.04 -19.23
C GLY A 136 17.86 0.81 -17.90
N MET A 137 16.78 0.63 -17.14
CA MET A 137 16.50 1.37 -15.92
C MET A 137 16.11 0.44 -14.76
N LEU A 138 16.69 0.67 -13.60
CA LEU A 138 16.37 0.00 -12.34
C LEU A 138 15.93 1.03 -11.30
N VAL A 139 14.73 0.84 -10.76
CA VAL A 139 14.21 1.62 -9.63
C VAL A 139 14.12 0.69 -8.43
N ILE A 140 14.55 1.15 -7.24
CA ILE A 140 14.36 0.44 -5.98
C ILE A 140 13.57 1.37 -5.07
N ASP A 141 12.28 1.10 -4.94
CA ASP A 141 11.37 1.86 -4.09
C ASP A 141 11.32 1.25 -2.69
N GLU A 142 11.28 2.09 -1.66
CA GLU A 142 11.42 1.70 -0.25
C GLU A 142 12.66 0.80 -0.04
N TYR A 143 13.84 1.24 -0.53
CA TYR A 143 15.05 0.42 -0.45
C TYR A 143 15.48 0.13 0.99
N ASP A 144 15.28 1.07 1.91
CA ASP A 144 15.43 0.92 3.35
C ASP A 144 14.64 -0.31 3.85
N LYS A 145 13.39 -0.43 3.45
CA LYS A 145 12.53 -1.56 3.80
C LYS A 145 12.99 -2.88 3.16
N CYS A 146 13.48 -2.83 1.93
CA CYS A 146 14.06 -4.03 1.33
C CYS A 146 15.26 -4.56 2.15
N LEU A 147 16.07 -3.68 2.72
CA LEU A 147 17.19 -4.05 3.59
C LEU A 147 16.73 -4.61 4.93
N GLU A 148 15.79 -3.93 5.61
CA GLU A 148 15.20 -4.39 6.87
C GLU A 148 14.54 -5.78 6.75
N MET A 149 13.92 -6.08 5.61
CA MET A 149 13.33 -7.39 5.34
C MET A 149 14.36 -8.48 5.00
N GLY A 150 15.64 -8.15 5.00
CA GLY A 150 16.73 -9.09 4.74
C GLY A 150 16.94 -9.42 3.26
N PHE A 151 16.40 -8.64 2.32
CA PHE A 151 16.56 -8.88 0.88
C PHE A 151 17.89 -8.42 0.30
N GLN A 152 18.90 -8.16 1.15
CA GLN A 152 20.20 -7.67 0.70
C GLN A 152 20.87 -8.62 -0.31
N ALA A 153 20.82 -9.93 -0.08
CA ALA A 153 21.43 -10.92 -0.97
C ALA A 153 20.72 -10.97 -2.33
N GLU A 154 19.37 -11.00 -2.32
CA GLU A 154 18.56 -11.02 -3.53
C GLU A 154 18.69 -9.74 -4.35
N MET A 155 18.76 -8.58 -3.70
CA MET A 155 18.98 -7.29 -4.37
C MET A 155 20.39 -7.21 -4.96
N SER A 156 21.41 -7.67 -4.24
CA SER A 156 22.79 -7.72 -4.73
C SER A 156 22.88 -8.58 -5.99
N ARG A 157 22.25 -9.76 -5.96
CA ARG A 157 22.18 -10.66 -7.11
C ARG A 157 21.45 -10.01 -8.29
N LEU A 158 20.28 -9.42 -8.04
CA LEU A 158 19.47 -8.75 -9.07
C LEU A 158 20.26 -7.64 -9.77
N VAL A 159 20.91 -6.77 -9.00
CA VAL A 159 21.73 -5.69 -9.54
C VAL A 159 22.88 -6.21 -10.42
N ALA A 160 23.53 -7.31 -9.99
CA ALA A 160 24.60 -7.96 -10.74
C ALA A 160 24.07 -8.62 -12.04
N SER A 161 22.85 -9.10 -12.03
CA SER A 161 22.20 -9.79 -13.18
C SER A 161 21.65 -8.85 -14.25
N LEU A 162 21.71 -7.51 -14.07
CA LEU A 162 21.17 -6.51 -15.01
C LEU A 162 22.30 -5.66 -15.61
N PRO A 163 23.12 -6.21 -16.56
CA PRO A 163 24.32 -5.55 -17.06
C PRO A 163 24.04 -4.30 -17.90
N ALA A 164 22.88 -4.22 -18.53
CA ALA A 164 22.49 -3.12 -19.43
C ALA A 164 21.91 -1.91 -18.68
N VAL A 165 21.72 -1.99 -17.37
CA VAL A 165 21.17 -0.88 -16.59
C VAL A 165 22.15 0.28 -16.55
N ARG A 166 21.75 1.36 -17.18
CA ARG A 166 22.50 2.63 -17.24
C ARG A 166 22.09 3.57 -16.12
N ARG A 167 20.83 3.51 -15.68
CA ARG A 167 20.25 4.43 -14.69
C ARG A 167 19.62 3.69 -13.54
N LYS A 168 20.00 4.07 -12.32
CA LYS A 168 19.45 3.52 -11.08
C LYS A 168 18.85 4.63 -10.26
N VAL A 169 17.66 4.37 -9.71
CA VAL A 169 16.93 5.28 -8.85
C VAL A 169 16.62 4.55 -7.55
N LEU A 170 17.06 5.10 -6.45
CA LEU A 170 16.78 4.59 -5.12
C LEU A 170 15.86 5.56 -4.40
N LEU A 171 14.79 5.05 -3.81
CA LEU A 171 13.87 5.88 -3.02
C LEU A 171 13.76 5.33 -1.61
N SER A 172 13.89 6.22 -0.63
CA SER A 172 13.79 5.91 0.80
C SER A 172 12.95 6.93 1.53
N ALA A 173 12.33 6.49 2.63
CA ALA A 173 11.68 7.36 3.59
C ALA A 173 12.58 7.76 4.75
N THR A 174 13.75 7.17 4.85
CA THR A 174 14.75 7.41 5.91
C THR A 174 16.11 7.69 5.32
N ARG A 175 16.97 8.40 6.07
CA ARG A 175 18.40 8.53 5.77
C ARG A 175 19.06 7.25 6.25
N ALA A 176 19.44 6.34 5.33
CA ALA A 176 20.24 5.19 5.72
C ALA A 176 21.62 5.68 6.20
N GLU A 177 22.04 5.25 7.38
CA GLU A 177 23.38 5.56 7.93
C GLU A 177 24.48 5.12 6.98
N GLU A 178 24.29 3.99 6.28
CA GLU A 178 25.19 3.53 5.21
C GLU A 178 24.43 2.95 4.03
N VAL A 179 24.73 3.44 2.82
CA VAL A 179 24.33 2.74 1.58
C VAL A 179 25.15 1.45 1.49
N PRO A 180 24.54 0.26 1.40
CA PRO A 180 25.26 -1.02 1.35
C PRO A 180 26.33 -1.06 0.26
N ALA A 181 27.41 -1.80 0.49
CA ALA A 181 28.54 -1.86 -0.43
C ALA A 181 28.16 -2.27 -1.87
N PHE A 182 27.22 -3.22 -2.02
CA PHE A 182 26.73 -3.64 -3.34
C PHE A 182 26.01 -2.51 -4.07
N MET A 183 25.31 -1.65 -3.35
CA MET A 183 24.62 -0.49 -3.92
C MET A 183 25.61 0.61 -4.28
N ARG A 184 26.59 0.90 -3.41
CA ARG A 184 27.68 1.85 -3.71
C ARG A 184 28.41 1.46 -4.98
N ASN A 185 28.78 0.19 -5.11
CA ASN A 185 29.46 -0.34 -6.30
C ASN A 185 28.54 -0.29 -7.54
N ALA A 186 27.25 -0.55 -7.37
CA ALA A 186 26.25 -0.49 -8.44
C ALA A 186 26.02 0.94 -8.94
N LEU A 187 26.17 1.96 -8.10
CA LEU A 187 25.89 3.35 -8.45
C LEU A 187 26.98 3.99 -9.35
N LYS A 188 28.11 3.34 -9.55
CA LYS A 188 29.22 3.83 -10.43
C LYS A 188 29.41 5.34 -10.37
N GLY A 189 30.08 5.82 -9.32
CA GLY A 189 30.30 7.25 -9.04
C GLY A 189 29.35 7.79 -7.97
N ALA A 190 29.48 9.07 -7.63
CA ALA A 190 28.61 9.72 -6.66
C ALA A 190 27.20 9.92 -7.27
N PRO A 191 26.12 9.35 -6.67
CA PRO A 191 24.77 9.59 -7.11
C PRO A 191 24.37 11.05 -6.86
N GLU A 192 23.41 11.55 -7.60
CA GLU A 192 22.73 12.78 -7.22
C GLU A 192 21.72 12.49 -6.10
N VAL A 193 21.87 13.19 -4.99
CA VAL A 193 20.95 13.06 -3.85
C VAL A 193 19.91 14.17 -3.94
N VAL A 194 18.65 13.78 -4.02
CA VAL A 194 17.47 14.66 -3.95
C VAL A 194 16.86 14.44 -2.57
N ASP A 195 17.23 15.31 -1.64
CA ASP A 195 16.81 15.21 -0.24
C ASP A 195 15.66 16.16 0.06
N PHE A 196 14.52 15.61 0.38
CA PHE A 196 13.30 16.29 0.82
C PHE A 196 12.83 15.73 2.17
N LEU A 197 13.72 15.04 2.89
CA LEU A 197 13.46 14.74 4.30
C LEU A 197 13.60 16.03 5.11
N PRO A 198 12.78 16.23 6.13
CA PRO A 198 13.00 17.31 7.09
C PRO A 198 14.41 17.20 7.70
N ASP A 199 15.02 18.34 8.01
CA ASP A 199 16.38 18.37 8.61
C ASP A 199 16.41 17.67 9.99
N ASP A 200 15.30 17.72 10.72
CA ASP A 200 15.04 16.85 11.85
C ASP A 200 14.05 15.77 11.41
N GLU A 201 14.23 14.50 11.81
CA GLU A 201 13.30 13.39 11.56
C GLU A 201 11.99 13.57 12.36
N VAL A 202 11.40 14.76 12.28
CA VAL A 202 10.20 15.13 13.03
C VAL A 202 9.00 14.49 12.37
N VAL A 203 8.26 13.72 13.14
CA VAL A 203 6.88 13.36 12.83
C VAL A 203 6.15 14.66 12.48
N SER A 204 5.54 14.71 11.31
CA SER A 204 4.88 15.92 10.79
C SER A 204 4.13 16.67 11.89
N ASP A 205 4.32 17.99 12.02
CA ASP A 205 3.58 18.89 12.94
C ASP A 205 2.05 18.77 12.81
N ARG A 206 1.57 17.99 11.83
CA ARG A 206 0.16 17.71 11.58
C ARG A 206 -0.35 16.47 12.31
N VAL A 207 0.52 15.75 13.02
CA VAL A 207 0.15 14.57 13.80
C VAL A 207 0.10 14.92 15.27
N LEU A 208 -1.08 14.86 15.86
CA LEU A 208 -1.24 14.97 17.31
C LEU A 208 -0.76 13.67 17.96
N ILE A 209 0.21 13.78 18.84
CA ILE A 209 0.77 12.63 19.56
C ILE A 209 0.16 12.56 20.95
N ASN A 210 -0.48 11.44 21.23
CA ASN A 210 -1.19 11.22 22.48
C ASN A 210 -0.65 9.98 23.19
N LYS A 211 -0.60 9.99 24.51
CA LYS A 211 -0.43 8.82 25.34
C LYS A 211 -1.71 8.53 26.12
N VAL A 212 -2.04 7.26 26.22
CA VAL A 212 -3.21 6.73 26.93
C VAL A 212 -2.71 5.69 27.92
N ARG A 213 -3.07 5.81 29.19
CA ARG A 213 -2.70 4.84 30.22
C ARG A 213 -3.80 3.79 30.38
N SER A 214 -3.40 2.52 30.36
CA SER A 214 -4.22 1.40 30.81
C SER A 214 -3.90 1.12 32.27
N GLU A 215 -4.91 0.94 33.10
CA GLU A 215 -4.73 0.56 34.51
C GLU A 215 -4.26 -0.90 34.66
N GLU A 216 -4.61 -1.73 33.68
CA GLU A 216 -4.28 -3.16 33.67
C GLU A 216 -3.18 -3.49 32.65
N ARG A 217 -2.46 -4.60 32.92
CA ARG A 217 -1.48 -5.15 31.96
C ARG A 217 -2.15 -5.61 30.66
N ASP A 218 -3.38 -6.13 30.76
CA ASP A 218 -4.19 -6.43 29.59
C ASP A 218 -4.85 -5.14 29.07
N LYS A 219 -4.29 -4.60 28.03
CA LYS A 219 -4.72 -3.32 27.45
C LYS A 219 -5.99 -3.41 26.57
N LEU A 220 -6.61 -4.59 26.44
CA LEU A 220 -7.80 -4.79 25.59
C LEU A 220 -9.00 -3.93 26.04
N PRO A 221 -9.34 -3.82 27.34
CA PRO A 221 -10.43 -2.96 27.77
C PRO A 221 -10.16 -1.48 27.47
N ALA A 222 -8.93 -1.02 27.71
CA ALA A 222 -8.53 0.36 27.40
C ALA A 222 -8.54 0.65 25.90
N LEU A 223 -8.11 -0.31 25.06
CA LEU A 223 -8.21 -0.21 23.60
C LEU A 223 -9.67 -0.08 23.14
N LEU A 224 -10.56 -0.91 23.68
CA LEU A 224 -11.98 -0.88 23.36
C LEU A 224 -12.59 0.49 23.71
N GLN A 225 -12.33 0.97 24.90
CA GLN A 225 -12.81 2.28 25.35
C GLN A 225 -12.26 3.41 24.50
N LEU A 226 -10.97 3.40 24.20
CA LEU A 226 -10.33 4.38 23.31
C LEU A 226 -11.00 4.40 21.91
N LEU A 227 -11.18 3.25 21.30
CA LEU A 227 -11.82 3.15 19.98
C LEU A 227 -13.27 3.65 19.99
N CYS A 228 -14.03 3.36 21.03
CA CYS A 228 -15.39 3.88 21.19
C CYS A 228 -15.40 5.40 21.39
N GLN A 229 -14.48 5.93 22.20
CA GLN A 229 -14.37 7.37 22.46
C GLN A 229 -13.88 8.17 21.24
N LEU A 230 -12.97 7.58 20.43
CA LEU A 230 -12.53 8.19 19.15
C LEU A 230 -13.67 8.26 18.12
N GLY A 231 -14.65 7.37 18.19
CA GLY A 231 -15.84 7.40 17.35
C GLY A 231 -15.57 7.06 15.90
N GLU A 232 -16.19 7.81 14.99
CA GLU A 232 -16.07 7.58 13.55
C GLU A 232 -14.66 7.92 13.04
N GLY A 233 -14.19 7.12 12.10
CA GLY A 233 -12.88 7.27 11.46
C GLY A 233 -12.23 5.92 11.19
N LYS A 234 -11.24 5.92 10.30
CA LYS A 234 -10.42 4.73 10.04
C LYS A 234 -9.26 4.68 11.03
N THR A 235 -9.19 3.63 11.80
CA THR A 235 -8.14 3.42 12.81
C THR A 235 -7.27 2.22 12.46
N VAL A 236 -5.95 2.39 12.52
CA VAL A 236 -4.99 1.27 12.45
C VAL A 236 -4.44 1.02 13.84
N VAL A 237 -4.53 -0.23 14.30
CA VAL A 237 -3.97 -0.70 15.57
C VAL A 237 -2.72 -1.54 15.27
N PHE A 238 -1.56 -1.08 15.72
CA PHE A 238 -0.29 -1.74 15.47
C PHE A 238 0.14 -2.64 16.62
N LEU A 239 0.54 -3.87 16.24
CA LEU A 239 1.09 -4.88 17.12
C LEU A 239 2.40 -5.44 16.55
N ASN A 240 3.30 -5.93 17.41
CA ASN A 240 4.59 -6.49 17.00
C ASN A 240 4.46 -7.97 16.58
N TYR A 241 3.47 -8.71 17.11
CA TYR A 241 3.35 -10.15 16.94
C TYR A 241 2.05 -10.55 16.24
N ARG A 242 2.13 -11.50 15.29
CA ARG A 242 0.98 -11.98 14.51
C ARG A 242 -0.13 -12.60 15.38
N ASP A 243 0.27 -13.37 16.42
CA ASP A 243 -0.69 -14.07 17.26
C ASP A 243 -1.50 -13.10 18.13
N ALA A 244 -0.90 -11.96 18.49
CA ALA A 244 -1.60 -10.87 19.16
C ALA A 244 -2.61 -10.16 18.24
N VAL A 245 -2.34 -10.10 16.92
CA VAL A 245 -3.28 -9.51 15.94
C VAL A 245 -4.60 -10.27 15.95
N GLY A 246 -4.57 -11.61 15.90
CA GLY A 246 -5.78 -12.44 15.96
C GLY A 246 -6.57 -12.18 17.25
N ARG A 247 -5.91 -12.26 18.42
CA ARG A 247 -6.54 -12.02 19.73
C ARG A 247 -7.23 -10.65 19.81
N VAL A 248 -6.56 -9.59 19.36
CA VAL A 248 -7.11 -8.22 19.39
C VAL A 248 -8.28 -8.10 18.42
N ALA A 249 -8.13 -8.66 17.20
CA ALA A 249 -9.18 -8.61 16.19
C ALA A 249 -10.45 -9.34 16.64
N ASP A 250 -10.31 -10.52 17.23
CA ASP A 250 -11.43 -11.32 17.75
C ASP A 250 -12.15 -10.57 18.88
N TYR A 251 -11.40 -10.04 19.85
CA TYR A 251 -11.97 -9.28 20.96
C TYR A 251 -12.78 -8.06 20.47
N LEU A 252 -12.25 -7.30 19.52
CA LEU A 252 -12.95 -6.14 18.97
C LEU A 252 -14.18 -6.56 18.12
N ALA A 253 -14.09 -7.66 17.39
CA ALA A 253 -15.22 -8.20 16.63
C ALA A 253 -16.35 -8.67 17.55
N GLU A 254 -16.04 -9.35 18.67
CA GLU A 254 -17.00 -9.75 19.70
C GLU A 254 -17.66 -8.52 20.36
N ALA A 255 -16.91 -7.45 20.56
CA ALA A 255 -17.45 -6.16 21.02
C ALA A 255 -18.30 -5.45 19.96
N GLY A 256 -18.29 -5.96 18.72
CA GLY A 256 -19.15 -5.51 17.63
C GLY A 256 -18.52 -4.52 16.67
N PHE A 257 -17.21 -4.34 16.66
CA PHE A 257 -16.52 -3.58 15.62
C PHE A 257 -16.48 -4.33 14.29
N ASP A 258 -16.42 -3.57 13.20
CA ASP A 258 -16.12 -4.10 11.86
C ASP A 258 -14.59 -4.07 11.67
N VAL A 259 -13.95 -5.21 11.92
CA VAL A 259 -12.49 -5.34 11.96
C VAL A 259 -11.94 -6.02 10.70
N SER A 260 -10.78 -5.59 10.25
CA SER A 260 -9.90 -6.33 9.35
C SER A 260 -8.59 -6.63 10.07
N SER A 261 -8.06 -7.83 9.90
CA SER A 261 -6.75 -8.23 10.44
C SER A 261 -5.74 -8.41 9.30
N LEU A 262 -4.48 -7.98 9.54
CA LEU A 262 -3.44 -8.07 8.52
C LEU A 262 -2.10 -8.45 9.14
N HIS A 263 -1.62 -9.67 8.82
CA HIS A 263 -0.36 -10.21 9.32
C HIS A 263 0.27 -11.20 8.32
N GLY A 264 1.54 -11.54 8.56
CA GLY A 264 2.32 -12.40 7.66
C GLY A 264 1.80 -13.84 7.50
N GLY A 265 0.92 -14.32 8.39
CA GLY A 265 0.33 -15.65 8.33
C GLY A 265 -0.86 -15.80 7.37
N LEU A 266 -1.41 -14.69 6.87
CA LEU A 266 -2.52 -14.70 5.92
C LEU A 266 -2.06 -15.10 4.52
N ASP A 267 -2.93 -15.84 3.80
CA ASP A 267 -2.71 -16.06 2.38
C ASP A 267 -2.93 -14.76 1.57
N GLN A 268 -2.56 -14.80 0.27
CA GLN A 268 -2.62 -13.60 -0.57
C GLN A 268 -4.06 -13.09 -0.76
N ARG A 269 -5.04 -13.97 -0.83
CA ARG A 269 -6.44 -13.60 -1.01
C ARG A 269 -7.00 -12.95 0.25
N GLU A 270 -6.71 -13.52 1.40
CA GLU A 270 -7.08 -12.98 2.71
C GLU A 270 -6.50 -11.57 2.92
N ARG A 271 -5.21 -11.37 2.57
CA ARG A 271 -4.56 -10.06 2.65
C ARG A 271 -5.22 -9.03 1.74
N GLU A 272 -5.48 -9.39 0.46
CA GLU A 272 -6.17 -8.52 -0.49
C GLU A 272 -7.58 -8.15 0.01
N GLN A 273 -8.29 -9.08 0.62
CA GLN A 273 -9.62 -8.84 1.21
C GLN A 273 -9.56 -7.90 2.42
N ALA A 274 -8.63 -8.13 3.35
CA ALA A 274 -8.47 -7.31 4.54
C ALA A 274 -8.17 -5.85 4.17
N VAL A 275 -7.22 -5.64 3.27
CA VAL A 275 -6.85 -4.30 2.76
C VAL A 275 -8.03 -3.65 2.04
N TYR A 276 -8.72 -4.40 1.19
CA TYR A 276 -9.86 -3.88 0.42
C TYR A 276 -11.01 -3.45 1.34
N ARG A 277 -11.37 -4.28 2.33
CA ARG A 277 -12.43 -3.98 3.31
C ARG A 277 -12.14 -2.71 4.10
N PHE A 278 -10.91 -2.56 4.56
CA PHE A 278 -10.50 -1.36 5.29
C PHE A 278 -10.45 -0.12 4.38
N ALA A 279 -9.91 -0.27 3.17
CA ALA A 279 -9.80 0.84 2.23
C ALA A 279 -11.18 1.38 1.78
N ASN A 280 -12.18 0.50 1.61
CA ASN A 280 -13.51 0.87 1.13
C ASN A 280 -14.52 1.24 2.23
N GLY A 281 -14.13 1.18 3.50
CA GLY A 281 -14.98 1.52 4.65
C GLY A 281 -15.93 0.39 5.10
N SER A 282 -15.69 -0.87 4.68
CA SER A 282 -16.40 -2.05 5.20
C SER A 282 -15.80 -2.58 6.51
N ALA A 283 -14.62 -2.10 6.87
CA ALA A 283 -14.03 -2.20 8.20
C ALA A 283 -13.54 -0.82 8.60
N ASN A 284 -13.76 -0.43 9.83
CA ASN A 284 -13.30 0.84 10.40
C ASN A 284 -12.04 0.70 11.26
N VAL A 285 -11.70 -0.52 11.66
CA VAL A 285 -10.48 -0.85 12.38
C VAL A 285 -9.66 -1.87 11.59
N LEU A 286 -8.38 -1.57 11.38
CA LEU A 286 -7.38 -2.50 10.86
C LEU A 286 -6.40 -2.85 11.97
N VAL A 287 -6.34 -4.11 12.37
CA VAL A 287 -5.36 -4.63 13.32
C VAL A 287 -4.20 -5.25 12.54
N SER A 288 -2.98 -4.75 12.70
CA SER A 288 -1.88 -5.14 11.82
C SER A 288 -0.53 -5.22 12.51
N THR A 289 0.37 -6.05 11.95
CA THR A 289 1.80 -5.96 12.22
C THR A 289 2.47 -4.98 11.26
N ASP A 290 3.64 -4.42 11.66
CA ASP A 290 4.41 -3.51 10.81
C ASP A 290 4.71 -4.09 9.43
N LEU A 291 5.25 -5.30 9.41
CA LEU A 291 5.64 -5.99 8.18
C LEU A 291 4.48 -6.16 7.20
N ALA A 292 3.29 -6.43 7.72
CA ALA A 292 2.12 -6.67 6.88
C ALA A 292 1.51 -5.39 6.31
N SER A 293 1.61 -4.26 7.04
CA SER A 293 1.07 -2.96 6.64
C SER A 293 2.03 -2.11 5.79
N ARG A 294 3.28 -2.53 5.68
CA ARG A 294 4.29 -1.82 4.87
C ARG A 294 3.88 -1.75 3.40
N GLY A 295 4.12 -0.62 2.76
CA GLY A 295 3.79 -0.39 1.35
C GLY A 295 2.29 -0.24 1.05
N LEU A 296 1.41 -0.30 2.06
CA LEU A 296 -0.01 -0.08 1.86
C LEU A 296 -0.31 1.42 1.73
N ASP A 297 -0.86 1.80 0.60
CA ASP A 297 -1.43 3.13 0.41
C ASP A 297 -2.94 3.08 0.69
N ILE A 298 -3.28 3.30 1.95
CA ILE A 298 -4.67 3.37 2.40
C ILE A 298 -4.97 4.84 2.68
N PRO A 299 -5.88 5.45 1.94
CA PRO A 299 -6.26 6.84 2.16
C PRO A 299 -7.12 6.98 3.42
N ASP A 300 -7.09 8.19 3.98
CA ASP A 300 -8.01 8.62 5.03
C ASP A 300 -7.90 7.86 6.36
N ILE A 301 -6.68 7.50 6.79
CA ILE A 301 -6.45 6.98 8.13
C ILE A 301 -6.47 8.16 9.10
N SER A 302 -7.42 8.16 10.03
CA SER A 302 -7.61 9.21 11.03
C SER A 302 -6.75 8.99 12.26
N HIS A 303 -6.65 7.73 12.70
CA HIS A 303 -6.02 7.38 13.96
C HIS A 303 -5.04 6.22 13.81
N ILE A 304 -3.89 6.34 14.46
CA ILE A 304 -2.92 5.27 14.63
C ILE A 304 -2.84 4.94 16.12
N ILE A 305 -2.97 3.69 16.49
CA ILE A 305 -2.83 3.23 17.87
C ILE A 305 -1.65 2.26 17.95
N HIS A 306 -0.66 2.60 18.74
CA HIS A 306 0.43 1.72 19.11
C HIS A 306 -0.01 0.87 20.31
N TYR A 307 -0.66 -0.26 20.05
CA TYR A 307 -1.03 -1.23 21.10
C TYR A 307 0.22 -1.90 21.68
N HIS A 308 1.15 -2.33 20.82
CA HIS A 308 2.53 -2.59 21.20
C HIS A 308 3.40 -1.42 20.76
N LEU A 309 4.27 -0.98 21.65
CA LEU A 309 5.22 0.09 21.33
C LEU A 309 6.10 -0.32 20.13
N PRO A 310 6.42 0.61 19.24
CA PRO A 310 7.36 0.34 18.14
C PRO A 310 8.73 0.00 18.73
N GLU A 311 9.39 -1.00 18.15
CA GLU A 311 10.69 -1.48 18.65
C GLU A 311 11.85 -0.56 18.25
N THR A 312 11.66 0.23 17.17
CA THR A 312 12.66 1.17 16.64
C THR A 312 11.99 2.49 16.27
N GLU A 313 12.81 3.55 16.22
CA GLU A 313 12.39 4.86 15.74
C GLU A 313 11.83 4.81 14.31
N GLU A 314 12.48 4.06 13.42
CA GLU A 314 11.99 3.85 12.06
C GLU A 314 10.59 3.21 12.03
N ALA A 315 10.34 2.21 12.88
CA ALA A 315 9.02 1.61 12.99
C ALA A 315 7.99 2.66 13.45
N TYR A 316 8.34 3.54 14.39
CA TYR A 316 7.51 4.64 14.84
C TYR A 316 7.18 5.61 13.69
N ILE A 317 8.17 6.10 12.97
CA ILE A 317 8.02 7.01 11.84
C ILE A 317 7.13 6.38 10.75
N HIS A 318 7.35 5.11 10.43
CA HIS A 318 6.57 4.41 9.42
C HIS A 318 5.12 4.13 9.82
N ARG A 319 4.85 3.81 11.08
CA ARG A 319 3.49 3.68 11.60
C ARG A 319 2.78 5.01 11.55
N THR A 320 3.39 6.04 12.11
CA THR A 320 2.81 7.39 12.21
C THR A 320 2.62 8.02 10.84
N GLY A 321 3.53 7.79 9.89
CA GLY A 321 3.40 8.23 8.51
C GLY A 321 2.25 7.59 7.70
N ARG A 322 1.40 6.75 8.31
CA ARG A 322 0.15 6.25 7.70
C ARG A 322 -1.00 7.24 7.84
N THR A 323 -0.94 8.17 8.80
CA THR A 323 -1.93 9.23 8.98
C THR A 323 -1.40 10.60 8.53
N ALA A 324 -2.20 11.64 8.61
CA ALA A 324 -1.86 13.04 8.28
C ALA A 324 -1.25 13.23 6.88
N ARG A 325 -1.69 12.43 5.90
CA ARG A 325 -1.23 12.57 4.51
C ARG A 325 -1.89 13.77 3.83
N TRP A 326 -1.12 14.46 2.98
CA TRP A 326 -1.54 15.64 2.24
C TRP A 326 -1.89 16.80 3.21
N ASP A 327 -3.07 17.38 3.12
CA ASP A 327 -3.53 18.50 3.95
C ASP A 327 -4.39 18.09 5.16
N LYS A 328 -4.42 16.79 5.51
CA LYS A 328 -5.22 16.27 6.63
C LYS A 328 -4.41 16.23 7.92
N GLN A 329 -5.09 16.49 9.03
CA GLN A 329 -4.58 16.24 10.38
C GLN A 329 -4.83 14.77 10.74
N GLY A 330 -3.94 14.19 11.54
CA GLY A 330 -4.08 12.85 12.07
C GLY A 330 -3.70 12.79 13.54
N ALA A 331 -4.07 11.72 14.21
CA ALA A 331 -3.69 11.51 15.59
C ALA A 331 -3.06 10.13 15.77
N THR A 332 -2.02 10.08 16.57
CA THR A 332 -1.40 8.83 17.02
C THR A 332 -1.52 8.68 18.52
N PHE A 333 -1.74 7.46 18.99
CA PHE A 333 -1.98 7.12 20.38
C PHE A 333 -1.04 6.01 20.81
N PHE A 334 -0.26 6.25 21.86
CA PHE A 334 0.52 5.23 22.52
C PHE A 334 -0.32 4.67 23.68
N LEU A 335 -0.77 3.43 23.56
CA LEU A 335 -1.51 2.74 24.61
C LEU A 335 -0.52 2.05 25.54
N LEU A 336 -0.30 2.65 26.71
CA LEU A 336 0.70 2.24 27.68
C LEU A 336 0.07 1.41 28.81
N GLY A 337 0.65 0.26 29.11
CA GLY A 337 0.35 -0.49 30.33
C GLY A 337 0.96 0.17 31.57
N PRO A 338 0.70 -0.39 32.78
CA PRO A 338 1.14 0.23 34.04
C PRO A 338 2.65 0.46 34.15
N GLU A 339 3.44 -0.44 33.56
CA GLU A 339 4.91 -0.44 33.65
C GLU A 339 5.59 0.01 32.34
N GLU A 340 4.80 0.37 31.30
CA GLU A 340 5.33 0.80 30.02
C GLU A 340 5.58 2.30 30.03
N GLU A 341 6.73 2.70 29.47
CA GLU A 341 7.10 4.09 29.25
C GLU A 341 7.26 4.36 27.76
N LEU A 342 7.08 5.62 27.37
CA LEU A 342 7.31 6.04 25.99
C LEU A 342 8.78 5.85 25.61
N PRO A 343 9.05 5.34 24.39
CA PRO A 343 10.41 5.24 23.89
C PRO A 343 11.10 6.61 23.82
N ALA A 344 12.39 6.66 24.15
CA ALA A 344 13.18 7.90 24.19
C ALA A 344 13.26 8.63 22.83
N TYR A 345 13.07 7.91 21.71
CA TYR A 345 13.08 8.50 20.37
C TYR A 345 11.76 9.22 20.01
N VAL A 346 10.75 9.22 20.88
CA VAL A 346 9.53 10.01 20.65
C VAL A 346 9.78 11.43 21.16
N GLU A 347 10.48 12.21 20.35
CA GLU A 347 10.81 13.62 20.64
C GLU A 347 9.73 14.53 20.02
N ALA A 348 8.60 14.73 20.72
CA ALA A 348 7.52 15.59 20.26
C ALA A 348 6.68 16.09 21.44
N GLU A 349 5.83 17.09 21.22
CA GLU A 349 4.81 17.47 22.20
C GLU A 349 3.79 16.34 22.35
N ILE A 350 3.73 15.76 23.57
CA ILE A 350 2.89 14.60 23.87
C ILE A 350 1.75 15.03 24.77
N HIS A 351 0.53 14.78 24.33
CA HIS A 351 -0.68 15.07 25.08
C HIS A 351 -1.14 13.85 25.88
N ASP A 352 -1.53 14.09 27.13
CA ASP A 352 -2.19 13.06 27.96
C ASP A 352 -3.66 12.93 27.52
N TYR A 353 -4.01 11.82 26.87
CA TYR A 353 -5.39 11.54 26.47
C TYR A 353 -6.06 10.68 27.54
N GLN A 354 -7.10 11.24 28.15
CA GLN A 354 -7.83 10.59 29.24
C GLN A 354 -9.01 9.77 28.69
N LEU A 355 -9.09 8.52 29.12
CA LEU A 355 -10.30 7.74 28.94
C LEU A 355 -11.35 8.24 29.95
N ASP A 356 -12.49 8.69 29.46
CA ASP A 356 -13.49 9.38 30.30
C ASP A 356 -14.39 8.44 31.10
N GLY A 357 -14.23 7.10 30.92
CA GLY A 357 -15.08 6.09 31.58
C GLY A 357 -16.54 6.08 31.10
N GLY A 358 -16.88 6.91 30.12
CA GLY A 358 -18.23 7.01 29.56
C GLY A 358 -18.59 5.80 28.67
N GLN A 359 -19.90 5.58 28.53
CA GLN A 359 -20.40 4.61 27.56
C GLN A 359 -20.55 5.27 26.19
N HIS A 360 -19.59 5.02 25.31
CA HIS A 360 -19.63 5.45 23.93
C HIS A 360 -20.16 4.32 23.02
N PRO A 361 -20.96 4.64 22.00
CA PRO A 361 -21.42 3.63 21.06
C PRO A 361 -20.25 3.07 20.25
N VAL A 362 -20.31 1.77 19.95
CA VAL A 362 -19.35 1.15 19.04
C VAL A 362 -19.54 1.72 17.64
N PRO A 363 -18.52 2.37 17.05
CA PRO A 363 -18.63 2.88 15.69
C PRO A 363 -18.76 1.74 14.69
N ARG A 364 -19.69 1.88 13.75
CA ARG A 364 -20.03 0.85 12.75
C ARG A 364 -19.57 1.27 11.36
N ALA A 365 -19.08 0.32 10.60
CA ALA A 365 -18.85 0.55 9.19
C ALA A 365 -20.16 0.83 8.43
N THR A 366 -20.13 1.82 7.56
CA THR A 366 -21.30 2.21 6.74
C THR A 366 -21.44 1.39 5.46
N MET A 367 -20.36 0.75 5.05
CA MET A 367 -20.28 -0.06 3.84
C MET A 367 -20.12 -1.56 4.17
N ALA A 368 -20.44 -2.41 3.21
CA ALA A 368 -20.14 -3.84 3.23
C ALA A 368 -19.52 -4.24 1.89
N THR A 369 -18.63 -5.23 1.90
CA THR A 369 -17.93 -5.70 0.71
C THR A 369 -18.64 -6.90 0.11
N LEU A 370 -18.99 -6.82 -1.18
CA LEU A 370 -19.45 -7.92 -2.00
C LEU A 370 -18.29 -8.50 -2.81
N TYR A 371 -18.18 -9.83 -2.81
CA TYR A 371 -17.46 -10.60 -3.80
C TYR A 371 -18.37 -10.91 -4.97
N ILE A 372 -17.91 -10.68 -6.19
CA ILE A 372 -18.63 -10.98 -7.43
C ILE A 372 -17.73 -11.92 -8.24
N GLY A 373 -18.18 -13.16 -8.46
CA GLY A 373 -17.38 -14.24 -9.06
C GLY A 373 -17.08 -14.06 -10.57
N LYS A 374 -17.02 -12.83 -11.07
CA LYS A 374 -16.70 -12.46 -12.45
C LYS A 374 -15.74 -11.27 -12.50
N GLY A 375 -14.82 -11.30 -13.47
CA GLY A 375 -13.76 -10.30 -13.59
C GLY A 375 -13.37 -9.93 -15.03
N LYS A 376 -12.18 -9.38 -15.20
CA LYS A 376 -11.66 -8.93 -16.50
C LYS A 376 -11.63 -10.06 -17.56
N LYS A 377 -11.36 -11.32 -17.16
CA LYS A 377 -11.40 -12.50 -18.08
C LYS A 377 -12.79 -12.77 -18.64
N ASP A 378 -13.85 -12.42 -17.89
CA ASP A 378 -15.23 -12.52 -18.32
C ASP A 378 -15.69 -11.23 -19.07
N LYS A 379 -14.76 -10.32 -19.39
CA LYS A 379 -15.00 -9.00 -20.00
C LYS A 379 -15.92 -8.10 -19.17
N VAL A 380 -15.92 -8.27 -17.83
CA VAL A 380 -16.67 -7.44 -16.89
C VAL A 380 -15.86 -6.20 -16.55
N SER A 381 -16.50 -5.04 -16.65
CA SER A 381 -15.97 -3.72 -16.29
C SER A 381 -16.62 -3.18 -15.01
N LYS A 382 -16.08 -2.10 -14.45
CA LYS A 382 -16.70 -1.39 -13.32
C LYS A 382 -18.14 -0.95 -13.65
N GLY A 383 -18.36 -0.42 -14.85
CA GLY A 383 -19.69 0.01 -15.32
C GLY A 383 -20.71 -1.14 -15.39
N ASP A 384 -20.27 -2.34 -15.79
CA ASP A 384 -21.13 -3.53 -15.80
C ASP A 384 -21.56 -3.93 -14.38
N ILE A 385 -20.66 -3.80 -13.40
CA ILE A 385 -20.97 -4.09 -11.99
C ILE A 385 -21.94 -3.05 -11.43
N VAL A 386 -21.71 -1.75 -11.67
CA VAL A 386 -22.66 -0.69 -11.27
C VAL A 386 -24.03 -0.95 -11.88
N GLY A 387 -24.09 -1.22 -13.19
CA GLY A 387 -25.34 -1.53 -13.88
C GLY A 387 -26.05 -2.76 -13.33
N PHE A 388 -25.29 -3.80 -12.97
CA PHE A 388 -25.82 -5.02 -12.35
C PHE A 388 -26.39 -4.74 -10.95
N LEU A 389 -25.63 -4.07 -10.09
CA LEU A 389 -26.05 -3.75 -8.72
C LEU A 389 -27.25 -2.79 -8.71
N CYS A 390 -27.31 -1.83 -9.63
CA CYS A 390 -28.48 -0.94 -9.74
C CYS A 390 -29.70 -1.68 -10.28
N LYS A 391 -29.57 -2.40 -11.42
CA LYS A 391 -30.72 -2.99 -12.12
C LYS A 391 -31.25 -4.28 -11.47
N LYS A 392 -30.34 -5.11 -10.93
CA LYS A 392 -30.66 -6.41 -10.32
C LYS A 392 -30.57 -6.37 -8.80
N GLY A 393 -29.66 -5.59 -8.23
CA GLY A 393 -29.50 -5.44 -6.79
C GLY A 393 -30.38 -4.35 -6.18
N GLY A 394 -31.07 -3.52 -6.99
CA GLY A 394 -31.96 -2.47 -6.50
C GLY A 394 -31.27 -1.28 -5.83
N LEU A 395 -29.96 -1.11 -6.04
CA LEU A 395 -29.19 -0.01 -5.45
C LEU A 395 -29.26 1.27 -6.30
N LYS A 396 -29.18 2.41 -5.62
CA LYS A 396 -28.84 3.69 -6.25
C LYS A 396 -27.32 3.77 -6.43
N ALA A 397 -26.88 4.53 -7.43
CA ALA A 397 -25.43 4.72 -7.66
C ALA A 397 -24.69 5.29 -6.44
N THR A 398 -25.34 6.12 -5.64
CA THR A 398 -24.83 6.70 -4.39
C THR A 398 -24.68 5.69 -3.25
N GLU A 399 -25.32 4.52 -3.35
CA GLU A 399 -25.24 3.41 -2.40
C GLU A 399 -24.13 2.42 -2.78
N ILE A 400 -23.39 2.68 -3.87
CA ILE A 400 -22.30 1.88 -4.37
C ILE A 400 -21.00 2.67 -4.18
N GLY A 401 -20.07 2.13 -3.42
CA GLY A 401 -18.75 2.71 -3.19
C GLY A 401 -17.70 2.19 -4.17
N ARG A 402 -16.48 1.98 -3.65
CA ARG A 402 -15.33 1.52 -4.44
C ARG A 402 -15.60 0.16 -5.09
N ILE A 403 -15.24 0.05 -6.37
CA ILE A 403 -15.29 -1.20 -7.14
C ILE A 403 -13.90 -1.49 -7.69
N ASP A 404 -13.37 -2.69 -7.42
CA ASP A 404 -12.13 -3.19 -7.98
C ASP A 404 -12.38 -4.48 -8.76
N VAL A 405 -12.08 -4.44 -10.07
CA VAL A 405 -12.27 -5.58 -10.97
C VAL A 405 -10.95 -6.29 -11.17
N MET A 406 -10.85 -7.49 -10.62
CA MET A 406 -9.72 -8.38 -10.72
C MET A 406 -9.81 -9.26 -12.00
N GLN A 407 -8.86 -10.14 -12.20
CA GLN A 407 -8.85 -11.00 -13.40
C GLN A 407 -10.05 -11.95 -13.46
N ARG A 408 -10.41 -12.61 -12.34
CA ARG A 408 -11.45 -13.63 -12.27
C ARG A 408 -12.65 -13.27 -11.43
N TYR A 409 -12.57 -12.21 -10.65
CA TYR A 409 -13.61 -11.74 -9.73
C TYR A 409 -13.55 -10.22 -9.60
N ALA A 410 -14.52 -9.67 -8.91
CA ALA A 410 -14.50 -8.27 -8.52
C ALA A 410 -14.97 -8.11 -7.07
N TYR A 411 -14.53 -7.02 -6.45
CA TYR A 411 -15.05 -6.52 -5.19
C TYR A 411 -15.85 -5.25 -5.42
N ALA A 412 -16.96 -5.13 -4.71
CA ALA A 412 -17.78 -3.92 -4.73
C ALA A 412 -18.21 -3.57 -3.31
N ALA A 413 -17.97 -2.32 -2.89
CA ALA A 413 -18.53 -1.80 -1.66
C ALA A 413 -19.99 -1.36 -1.90
N VAL A 414 -20.87 -1.72 -0.99
CA VAL A 414 -22.28 -1.31 -1.01
C VAL A 414 -22.71 -0.80 0.35
N ALA A 415 -23.71 0.07 0.40
CA ALA A 415 -24.27 0.53 1.67
C ALA A 415 -24.69 -0.65 2.54
N LYS A 416 -24.14 -0.74 3.77
CA LYS A 416 -24.34 -1.88 4.69
C LYS A 416 -25.82 -2.12 4.99
N SER A 417 -26.62 -1.04 5.08
CA SER A 417 -28.08 -1.12 5.27
C SER A 417 -28.83 -1.80 4.13
N LYS A 418 -28.21 -1.93 2.95
CA LYS A 418 -28.81 -2.57 1.76
C LYS A 418 -28.28 -3.99 1.51
N LEU A 419 -27.28 -4.43 2.25
CA LEU A 419 -26.57 -5.68 2.02
C LEU A 419 -27.49 -6.90 1.86
N SER A 420 -28.38 -7.15 2.84
CA SER A 420 -29.27 -8.31 2.83
C SER A 420 -30.21 -8.31 1.63
N ALA A 421 -30.74 -7.14 1.26
CA ALA A 421 -31.61 -6.98 0.10
C ALA A 421 -30.85 -7.27 -1.20
N VAL A 422 -29.63 -6.71 -1.35
CA VAL A 422 -28.80 -6.92 -2.54
C VAL A 422 -28.45 -8.39 -2.72
N LEU A 423 -27.98 -9.07 -1.65
CA LEU A 423 -27.65 -10.50 -1.71
C LEU A 423 -28.84 -11.35 -2.16
N LYS A 424 -30.05 -11.06 -1.62
CA LYS A 424 -31.27 -11.76 -2.00
C LYS A 424 -31.64 -11.49 -3.47
N MET A 425 -31.58 -10.24 -3.91
CA MET A 425 -32.00 -9.84 -5.26
C MET A 425 -31.02 -10.29 -6.34
N THR A 426 -29.71 -10.37 -6.03
CA THR A 426 -28.67 -10.78 -6.99
C THR A 426 -28.43 -12.28 -7.01
N SER A 427 -29.08 -13.05 -6.13
CA SER A 427 -28.93 -14.50 -6.07
C SER A 427 -29.36 -15.16 -7.37
N GLY A 428 -28.45 -15.90 -8.02
CA GLY A 428 -28.71 -16.60 -9.29
C GLY A 428 -28.79 -15.70 -10.53
N GLU A 429 -28.64 -14.39 -10.37
CA GLU A 429 -28.70 -13.43 -11.48
C GLU A 429 -27.46 -13.49 -12.38
N LYS A 430 -27.58 -12.90 -13.56
CA LYS A 430 -26.53 -12.89 -14.59
C LYS A 430 -25.96 -11.48 -14.76
N ILE A 431 -24.62 -11.39 -14.84
CA ILE A 431 -23.92 -10.20 -15.30
C ILE A 431 -23.44 -10.44 -16.74
N LYS A 432 -23.80 -9.58 -17.68
CA LYS A 432 -23.50 -9.76 -19.13
C LYS A 432 -23.92 -11.14 -19.67
N GLY A 433 -25.05 -11.66 -19.23
CA GLY A 433 -25.55 -12.97 -19.64
C GLY A 433 -24.87 -14.17 -18.97
N ILE A 434 -23.85 -13.96 -18.13
CA ILE A 434 -23.11 -15.02 -17.45
C ILE A 434 -23.57 -15.11 -15.99
N ARG A 435 -23.98 -16.30 -15.55
CA ARG A 435 -24.36 -16.55 -14.14
C ARG A 435 -23.16 -16.24 -13.23
N THR A 436 -23.43 -15.50 -12.17
CA THR A 436 -22.40 -15.10 -11.21
C THR A 436 -22.80 -15.43 -9.78
N VAL A 437 -21.79 -15.59 -8.93
CA VAL A 437 -21.96 -15.70 -7.48
C VAL A 437 -21.74 -14.31 -6.91
N VAL A 438 -22.60 -13.93 -5.95
CA VAL A 438 -22.48 -12.68 -5.18
C VAL A 438 -22.57 -13.06 -3.71
N GLU A 439 -21.52 -12.76 -2.96
CA GLU A 439 -21.37 -13.11 -1.54
C GLU A 439 -20.81 -11.94 -0.76
N GLU A 440 -21.16 -11.86 0.52
CA GLU A 440 -20.51 -10.94 1.45
C GLU A 440 -19.10 -11.44 1.81
N ILE A 441 -18.16 -10.53 1.90
CA ILE A 441 -16.84 -10.75 2.52
C ILE A 441 -16.88 -10.21 3.94
N LYS A 442 -16.71 -11.09 4.89
CA LYS A 442 -16.66 -10.77 6.33
C LYS A 442 -15.24 -10.61 6.83
#